data_3523878199f1d44d6309ee13f9657333
#
_entry.id   3523878199f1d44d6309ee13f9657333
#
_cell.length_a   1.000
_cell.length_b   1.000
_cell.length_c   1.000
_cell.angle_alpha   90.00
_cell.angle_beta   90.00
_cell.angle_gamma   90.00
#
_symmetry.space_group_name_H-M   'P 1'
#
loop_
_entity.id
_entity.type
_entity.pdbx_description
1 polymer ?
#
loop_
_entity_poly.entity_id
_entity_poly.type
_entity_poly.pdbx_seq_one_letter_code
_entity_poly.pdbx_strand_id
1 'polypeptide(L)'
;QRLKKESLHFLLDGQNIAQVSALDLGQLYEWLENLDEKLTERQRAISSEIIKEIKTRLRFLLDVGLDYLSLSRPSMSLSGGESQRIRLATQIGSQLVGVLYILDEPSIGLHRRDNSKLIRSLKALRDAGNTVLVVEHDREMMENSDYIVDIGPLAGRRGGEVVFQGTYEEMLEKDTL
;
A
#
# COMPACT_ATOMS: atom_id res chain seq x y z
N GLN A 1 20.52 -20.07 -1.89
CA GLN A 1 20.27 -18.91 -2.80
C GLN A 1 19.11 -19.24 -3.71
N ARG A 2 18.21 -18.28 -3.89
CA ARG A 2 16.96 -18.44 -4.67
C ARG A 2 17.22 -18.44 -6.18
N LEU A 3 18.38 -17.91 -6.61
CA LEU A 3 18.76 -17.75 -8.02
C LEU A 3 19.96 -18.63 -8.36
N LYS A 4 20.00 -19.16 -9.58
CA LYS A 4 21.16 -19.86 -10.14
C LYS A 4 22.30 -18.86 -10.35
N LYS A 5 23.54 -19.33 -10.19
CA LYS A 5 24.74 -18.49 -10.35
C LYS A 5 24.85 -17.86 -11.76
N GLU A 6 24.41 -18.61 -12.77
CA GLU A 6 24.42 -18.18 -14.18
C GLU A 6 23.52 -16.96 -14.41
N SER A 7 22.40 -16.84 -13.67
CA SER A 7 21.49 -15.70 -13.78
C SER A 7 22.11 -14.37 -13.29
N LEU A 8 23.18 -14.43 -12.50
CA LEU A 8 23.87 -13.25 -11.99
C LEU A 8 24.86 -12.63 -12.99
N HIS A 9 25.14 -13.32 -14.10
CA HIS A 9 25.98 -12.80 -15.18
C HIS A 9 25.24 -11.87 -16.13
N PHE A 10 23.89 -11.89 -16.11
CA PHE A 10 23.11 -10.94 -16.90
C PHE A 10 23.02 -9.61 -16.17
N LEU A 11 23.53 -8.57 -16.82
CA LEU A 11 23.56 -7.22 -16.27
C LEU A 11 22.62 -6.31 -17.07
N LEU A 12 21.91 -5.47 -16.38
CA LEU A 12 21.14 -4.36 -16.93
C LEU A 12 21.60 -3.08 -16.22
N ASP A 13 22.11 -2.13 -16.98
CA ASP A 13 22.74 -0.92 -16.42
C ASP A 13 23.81 -1.26 -15.33
N GLY A 14 24.65 -2.28 -15.60
CA GLY A 14 25.71 -2.71 -14.69
C GLY A 14 25.25 -3.49 -13.45
N GLN A 15 23.96 -3.69 -13.25
CA GLN A 15 23.38 -4.40 -12.10
C GLN A 15 22.78 -5.74 -12.49
N ASN A 16 23.00 -6.77 -11.66
CA ASN A 16 22.33 -8.06 -11.81
C ASN A 16 21.02 -8.09 -11.01
N ILE A 17 20.19 -9.11 -11.26
CA ILE A 17 18.90 -9.26 -10.63
C ILE A 17 18.95 -9.32 -9.09
N ALA A 18 20.01 -9.85 -8.48
CA ALA A 18 20.15 -9.88 -7.04
C ALA A 18 20.41 -8.49 -6.46
N GLN A 19 21.24 -7.69 -7.12
CA GLN A 19 21.52 -6.30 -6.74
C GLN A 19 20.27 -5.45 -6.87
N VAL A 20 19.58 -5.53 -8.00
CA VAL A 20 18.31 -4.81 -8.24
C VAL A 20 17.25 -5.21 -7.22
N SER A 21 17.13 -6.50 -6.88
CA SER A 21 16.16 -6.98 -5.87
C SER A 21 16.51 -6.57 -4.44
N ALA A 22 17.74 -6.18 -4.17
CA ALA A 22 18.20 -5.72 -2.87
C ALA A 22 17.96 -4.22 -2.63
N LEU A 23 17.71 -3.45 -3.68
CA LEU A 23 17.30 -2.05 -3.57
C LEU A 23 16.00 -1.97 -2.77
N ASP A 24 15.82 -0.90 -2.00
CA ASP A 24 14.49 -0.58 -1.51
C ASP A 24 13.55 -0.18 -2.66
N LEU A 25 12.25 -0.26 -2.44
CA LEU A 25 11.25 -0.05 -3.51
C LEU A 25 11.30 1.38 -4.06
N GLY A 26 11.67 2.37 -3.23
CA GLY A 26 11.87 3.75 -3.67
C GLY A 26 13.05 3.86 -4.63
N GLN A 27 14.21 3.34 -4.24
CA GLN A 27 15.42 3.29 -5.08
C GLN A 27 15.20 2.47 -6.36
N LEU A 28 14.47 1.35 -6.25
CA LEU A 28 14.12 0.53 -7.40
C LEU A 28 13.25 1.29 -8.41
N TYR A 29 12.28 2.06 -7.91
CA TYR A 29 11.42 2.88 -8.76
C TYR A 29 12.23 3.97 -9.48
N GLU A 30 13.09 4.70 -8.77
CA GLU A 30 13.98 5.72 -9.35
C GLU A 30 14.95 5.11 -10.37
N TRP A 31 15.52 3.94 -10.08
CA TRP A 31 16.39 3.24 -11.02
C TRP A 31 15.64 2.90 -12.31
N LEU A 32 14.39 2.41 -12.21
CA LEU A 32 13.57 2.10 -13.38
C LEU A 32 13.14 3.36 -14.16
N GLU A 33 12.99 4.51 -13.51
CA GLU A 33 12.70 5.77 -14.19
C GLU A 33 13.86 6.22 -15.08
N ASN A 34 15.07 6.04 -14.60
CA ASN A 34 16.29 6.42 -15.32
C ASN A 34 16.79 5.34 -16.29
N LEU A 35 16.19 4.14 -16.28
CA LEU A 35 16.65 3.01 -17.07
C LEU A 35 16.40 3.20 -18.56
N ASP A 36 15.29 3.83 -18.95
CA ASP A 36 14.91 4.01 -20.37
C ASP A 36 15.96 4.76 -21.18
N GLU A 37 16.67 5.71 -20.56
CA GLU A 37 17.73 6.48 -21.21
C GLU A 37 19.00 5.66 -21.46
N LYS A 38 19.20 4.59 -20.69
CA LYS A 38 20.38 3.72 -20.71
C LYS A 38 20.20 2.48 -21.60
N LEU A 39 18.99 2.23 -22.06
CA LEU A 39 18.67 1.09 -22.91
C LEU A 39 18.94 1.38 -24.39
N THR A 40 19.45 0.38 -25.12
CA THR A 40 19.46 0.41 -26.58
C THR A 40 18.06 0.37 -27.14
N GLU A 41 17.84 0.84 -28.39
CA GLU A 41 16.51 0.83 -29.04
C GLU A 41 15.87 -0.56 -29.02
N ARG A 42 16.66 -1.61 -29.28
CA ARG A 42 16.17 -2.99 -29.26
C ARG A 42 15.74 -3.42 -27.85
N GLN A 43 16.53 -3.08 -26.83
CA GLN A 43 16.18 -3.39 -25.44
C GLN A 43 14.91 -2.65 -25.03
N ARG A 44 14.80 -1.36 -25.36
CA ARG A 44 13.62 -0.54 -25.10
C ARG A 44 12.38 -1.10 -25.76
N ALA A 45 12.45 -1.50 -27.04
CA ALA A 45 11.32 -2.09 -27.74
C ALA A 45 10.81 -3.39 -27.08
N ILE A 46 11.71 -4.19 -26.49
CA ILE A 46 11.35 -5.45 -25.82
C ILE A 46 10.82 -5.21 -24.41
N SER A 47 11.36 -4.24 -23.68
CA SER A 47 11.14 -4.07 -22.24
C SER A 47 10.10 -3.02 -21.86
N SER A 48 9.70 -2.14 -22.79
CA SER A 48 8.85 -0.98 -22.48
C SER A 48 7.56 -1.33 -21.73
N GLU A 49 6.79 -2.32 -22.22
CA GLU A 49 5.55 -2.73 -21.58
C GLU A 49 5.81 -3.42 -20.22
N ILE A 50 6.91 -4.19 -20.12
CA ILE A 50 7.30 -4.86 -18.87
C ILE A 50 7.70 -3.82 -17.80
N ILE A 51 8.53 -2.85 -18.18
CA ILE A 51 8.96 -1.77 -17.28
C ILE A 51 7.78 -0.94 -16.83
N LYS A 52 6.87 -0.59 -17.73
CA LYS A 52 5.65 0.15 -17.43
C LYS A 52 4.80 -0.59 -16.39
N GLU A 53 4.58 -1.90 -16.59
CA GLU A 53 3.80 -2.72 -15.66
C GLU A 53 4.48 -2.83 -14.28
N ILE A 54 5.81 -3.01 -14.24
CA ILE A 54 6.57 -3.04 -12.99
C ILE A 54 6.48 -1.69 -12.27
N LYS A 55 6.66 -0.57 -12.98
CA LYS A 55 6.54 0.79 -12.40
C LYS A 55 5.15 1.02 -11.83
N THR A 56 4.10 0.60 -12.51
CA THR A 56 2.72 0.71 -12.03
C THR A 56 2.53 -0.05 -10.72
N ARG A 57 3.00 -1.30 -10.63
CA ARG A 57 2.90 -2.11 -9.40
C ARG A 57 3.74 -1.56 -8.25
N LEU A 58 4.94 -1.09 -8.56
CA LEU A 58 5.79 -0.43 -7.56
C LEU A 58 5.12 0.83 -7.02
N ARG A 59 4.49 1.63 -7.89
CA ARG A 59 3.77 2.84 -7.48
C ARG A 59 2.72 2.54 -6.41
N PHE A 60 1.92 1.48 -6.59
CA PHE A 60 0.94 1.08 -5.58
C PHE A 60 1.57 0.72 -4.23
N LEU A 61 2.75 0.07 -4.24
CA LEU A 61 3.49 -0.23 -3.02
C LEU A 61 4.02 1.04 -2.34
N LEU A 62 4.52 2.00 -3.12
CA LEU A 62 4.97 3.30 -2.62
C LEU A 62 3.82 4.12 -2.04
N ASP A 63 2.66 4.08 -2.71
CA ASP A 63 1.47 4.82 -2.30
C ASP A 63 0.86 4.32 -0.98
N VAL A 64 1.15 3.07 -0.58
CA VAL A 64 0.79 2.55 0.75
C VAL A 64 1.94 2.64 1.78
N GLY A 65 3.01 3.40 1.48
CA GLY A 65 4.11 3.66 2.42
C GLY A 65 5.06 2.49 2.64
N LEU A 66 5.33 1.69 1.61
CA LEU A 66 6.25 0.53 1.66
C LEU A 66 7.58 0.79 0.93
N ASP A 67 7.97 2.04 0.75
CA ASP A 67 9.16 2.48 0.03
C ASP A 67 10.48 1.89 0.57
N TYR A 68 10.54 1.63 1.87
CA TYR A 68 11.71 1.07 2.57
C TYR A 68 11.86 -0.45 2.45
N LEU A 69 10.87 -1.17 1.92
CA LEU A 69 10.98 -2.62 1.70
C LEU A 69 11.83 -2.93 0.48
N SER A 70 12.42 -4.14 0.45
CA SER A 70 13.10 -4.67 -0.72
C SER A 70 12.46 -5.97 -1.21
N LEU A 71 12.59 -6.26 -2.53
CA LEU A 71 12.07 -7.50 -3.11
C LEU A 71 12.81 -8.74 -2.61
N SER A 72 14.02 -8.58 -2.10
CA SER A 72 14.81 -9.67 -1.51
C SER A 72 14.35 -10.06 -0.10
N ARG A 73 13.55 -9.23 0.57
CA ARG A 73 13.10 -9.47 1.94
C ARG A 73 12.18 -10.69 2.02
N PRO A 74 12.44 -11.65 2.93
CA PRO A 74 11.58 -12.81 3.10
C PRO A 74 10.20 -12.41 3.59
N SER A 75 9.14 -12.98 3.00
CA SER A 75 7.76 -12.68 3.40
C SER A 75 7.46 -13.01 4.88
N MET A 76 8.14 -14.01 5.44
CA MET A 76 8.01 -14.38 6.86
C MET A 76 8.55 -13.32 7.83
N SER A 77 9.35 -12.36 7.35
CA SER A 77 9.91 -11.25 8.16
C SER A 77 9.02 -10.00 8.15
N LEU A 78 7.92 -10.02 7.40
CA LEU A 78 6.99 -8.91 7.31
C LEU A 78 6.13 -8.82 8.57
N SER A 79 5.91 -7.62 9.06
CA SER A 79 4.91 -7.35 10.09
C SER A 79 3.49 -7.56 9.56
N GLY A 80 2.51 -7.66 10.47
CA GLY A 80 1.09 -7.76 10.09
C GLY A 80 0.66 -6.58 9.22
N GLY A 81 0.98 -5.35 9.63
CA GLY A 81 0.67 -4.14 8.86
C GLY A 81 1.35 -4.06 7.50
N GLU A 82 2.63 -4.48 7.39
CA GLU A 82 3.31 -4.57 6.08
C GLU A 82 2.62 -5.56 5.15
N SER A 83 2.28 -6.73 5.65
CA SER A 83 1.56 -7.77 4.87
C SER A 83 0.19 -7.28 4.41
N GLN A 84 -0.53 -6.58 5.26
CA GLN A 84 -1.85 -6.00 4.95
C GLN A 84 -1.73 -4.92 3.87
N ARG A 85 -0.75 -4.02 3.97
CA ARG A 85 -0.51 -2.98 2.96
C ARG A 85 -0.05 -3.56 1.60
N ILE A 86 0.74 -4.64 1.58
CA ILE A 86 1.07 -5.34 0.33
C ILE A 86 -0.20 -5.90 -0.32
N ARG A 87 -1.11 -6.49 0.46
CA ARG A 87 -2.41 -6.97 -0.05
C ARG A 87 -3.24 -5.81 -0.61
N LEU A 88 -3.31 -4.69 0.13
CA LEU A 88 -4.01 -3.49 -0.30
C LEU A 88 -3.46 -2.96 -1.63
N ALA A 89 -2.14 -2.82 -1.77
CA ALA A 89 -1.50 -2.41 -3.02
C ALA A 89 -1.83 -3.34 -4.20
N THR A 90 -1.86 -4.66 -3.93
CA THR A 90 -2.24 -5.65 -4.94
C THR A 90 -3.71 -5.50 -5.37
N GLN A 91 -4.59 -5.19 -4.42
CA GLN A 91 -6.03 -5.00 -4.67
C GLN A 91 -6.30 -3.72 -5.45
N ILE A 92 -5.63 -2.61 -5.13
CA ILE A 92 -5.69 -1.37 -5.91
C ILE A 92 -5.28 -1.64 -7.37
N GLY A 93 -4.21 -2.42 -7.56
CA GLY A 93 -3.74 -2.80 -8.89
C GLY A 93 -4.66 -3.72 -9.67
N SER A 94 -5.61 -4.41 -9.02
CA SER A 94 -6.55 -5.33 -9.68
C SER A 94 -7.70 -4.63 -10.42
N GLN A 95 -7.94 -3.34 -10.13
CA GLN A 95 -9.04 -2.54 -10.69
C GLN A 95 -10.43 -3.18 -10.51
N LEU A 96 -10.63 -3.98 -9.46
CA LEU A 96 -11.92 -4.56 -9.13
C LEU A 96 -12.90 -3.48 -8.69
N VAL A 97 -14.15 -3.64 -9.06
CA VAL A 97 -15.27 -2.73 -8.76
C VAL A 97 -16.37 -3.51 -8.02
N GLY A 98 -17.09 -2.84 -7.12
CA GLY A 98 -18.19 -3.46 -6.35
C GLY A 98 -17.72 -4.42 -5.26
N VAL A 99 -16.49 -4.27 -4.77
CA VAL A 99 -15.91 -5.10 -3.70
C VAL A 99 -16.02 -4.39 -2.35
N LEU A 100 -16.26 -5.16 -1.29
CA LEU A 100 -16.12 -4.70 0.10
C LEU A 100 -14.71 -5.03 0.60
N TYR A 101 -13.94 -4.00 0.91
CA TYR A 101 -12.63 -4.10 1.57
C TYR A 101 -12.80 -3.86 3.08
N ILE A 102 -12.29 -4.79 3.90
CA ILE A 102 -12.26 -4.66 5.34
C ILE A 102 -10.81 -4.62 5.80
N LEU A 103 -10.44 -3.56 6.48
CA LEU A 103 -9.08 -3.29 6.93
C LEU A 103 -9.09 -3.05 8.44
N ASP A 104 -8.22 -3.73 9.15
CA ASP A 104 -8.05 -3.63 10.59
C ASP A 104 -6.72 -2.92 10.89
N GLU A 105 -6.81 -1.71 11.48
CA GLU A 105 -5.67 -0.84 11.81
C GLU A 105 -4.61 -0.72 10.71
N PRO A 106 -4.98 -0.35 9.46
CA PRO A 106 -4.00 -0.30 8.36
C PRO A 106 -2.93 0.79 8.54
N SER A 107 -3.15 1.76 9.41
CA SER A 107 -2.18 2.82 9.76
C SER A 107 -1.10 2.34 10.74
N ILE A 108 -1.26 1.15 11.35
CA ILE A 108 -0.33 0.67 12.39
C ILE A 108 1.12 0.60 11.88
N GLY A 109 2.03 1.21 12.63
CA GLY A 109 3.45 1.26 12.28
C GLY A 109 3.81 2.21 11.14
N LEU A 110 2.86 3.02 10.65
CA LEU A 110 3.15 4.10 9.71
C LEU A 110 3.64 5.36 10.44
N HIS A 111 4.54 6.08 9.77
CA HIS A 111 4.85 7.44 10.18
C HIS A 111 3.72 8.37 9.71
N ARG A 112 3.44 9.46 10.45
CA ARG A 112 2.37 10.43 10.12
C ARG A 112 2.40 10.92 8.66
N ARG A 113 3.58 11.06 8.06
CA ARG A 113 3.72 11.42 6.64
C ARG A 113 3.14 10.41 5.66
N ASP A 114 3.06 9.15 6.08
CA ASP A 114 2.62 8.06 5.21
C ASP A 114 1.12 7.78 5.38
N ASN A 115 0.49 8.24 6.48
CA ASN A 115 -0.96 8.19 6.66
C ASN A 115 -1.70 8.87 5.50
N SER A 116 -1.25 10.05 5.07
CA SER A 116 -1.87 10.77 3.96
C SER A 116 -1.76 10.03 2.61
N LYS A 117 -0.73 9.20 2.41
CA LYS A 117 -0.62 8.33 1.23
C LYS A 117 -1.62 7.18 1.32
N LEU A 118 -1.70 6.53 2.48
CA LEU A 118 -2.66 5.46 2.74
C LEU A 118 -4.11 5.95 2.55
N ILE A 119 -4.46 7.09 3.15
CA ILE A 119 -5.80 7.71 3.01
C ILE A 119 -6.14 7.94 1.54
N ARG A 120 -5.22 8.50 0.75
CA ARG A 120 -5.43 8.70 -0.70
C ARG A 120 -5.68 7.37 -1.42
N SER A 121 -4.95 6.32 -1.07
CA SER A 121 -5.11 5.01 -1.67
C SER A 121 -6.47 4.39 -1.33
N LEU A 122 -6.94 4.55 -0.09
CA LEU A 122 -8.26 4.09 0.35
C LEU A 122 -9.38 4.87 -0.35
N LYS A 123 -9.25 6.20 -0.46
CA LYS A 123 -10.19 7.04 -1.22
C LYS A 123 -10.22 6.65 -2.70
N ALA A 124 -9.09 6.36 -3.32
CA ALA A 124 -9.03 5.90 -4.70
C ALA A 124 -9.77 4.56 -4.90
N LEU A 125 -9.67 3.63 -3.95
CA LEU A 125 -10.47 2.38 -3.97
C LEU A 125 -11.96 2.65 -3.89
N ARG A 126 -12.39 3.53 -2.97
CA ARG A 126 -13.78 3.95 -2.84
C ARG A 126 -14.28 4.59 -4.13
N ASP A 127 -13.54 5.55 -4.67
CA ASP A 127 -13.92 6.31 -5.86
C ASP A 127 -13.98 5.43 -7.13
N ALA A 128 -13.26 4.30 -7.13
CA ALA A 128 -13.37 3.26 -8.14
C ALA A 128 -14.68 2.43 -8.04
N GLY A 129 -15.58 2.76 -7.10
CA GLY A 129 -16.88 2.09 -6.95
C GLY A 129 -16.87 0.92 -5.95
N ASN A 130 -15.97 0.95 -4.98
CA ASN A 130 -15.89 -0.04 -3.92
C ASN A 130 -16.39 0.51 -2.59
N THR A 131 -16.68 -0.39 -1.66
CA THR A 131 -16.91 -0.05 -0.26
C THR A 131 -15.66 -0.35 0.56
N VAL A 132 -15.20 0.62 1.36
CA VAL A 132 -14.03 0.45 2.22
C VAL A 132 -14.44 0.63 3.68
N LEU A 133 -14.35 -0.43 4.47
CA LEU A 133 -14.58 -0.43 5.90
C LEU A 133 -13.24 -0.50 6.61
N VAL A 134 -12.97 0.46 7.48
CA VAL A 134 -11.69 0.55 8.20
C VAL A 134 -11.98 0.58 9.69
N VAL A 135 -11.34 -0.31 10.44
CA VAL A 135 -11.30 -0.24 11.90
C VAL A 135 -10.06 0.57 12.26
N GLU A 136 -10.26 1.73 12.86
CA GLU A 136 -9.17 2.68 13.16
C GLU A 136 -9.46 3.53 14.40
N HIS A 137 -8.39 4.08 14.97
CA HIS A 137 -8.44 5.04 16.06
C HIS A 137 -7.60 6.29 15.77
N ASP A 138 -7.00 6.38 14.57
CA ASP A 138 -6.23 7.53 14.13
C ASP A 138 -7.17 8.67 13.72
N ARG A 139 -6.91 9.87 14.26
CA ARG A 139 -7.72 11.05 14.01
C ARG A 139 -7.76 11.45 12.54
N GLU A 140 -6.62 11.40 11.83
CA GLU A 140 -6.54 11.78 10.42
C GLU A 140 -7.36 10.84 9.54
N MET A 141 -7.42 9.54 9.90
CA MET A 141 -8.28 8.55 9.24
C MET A 141 -9.76 8.87 9.46
N MET A 142 -10.18 9.21 10.69
CA MET A 142 -11.55 9.59 11.01
C MET A 142 -11.98 10.87 10.29
N GLU A 143 -11.14 11.91 10.30
CA GLU A 143 -11.39 13.18 9.59
C GLU A 143 -11.59 13.00 8.09
N ASN A 144 -11.04 11.95 7.52
CA ASN A 144 -11.08 11.65 6.08
C ASN A 144 -12.08 10.57 5.69
N SER A 145 -12.84 10.03 6.65
CA SER A 145 -13.90 9.06 6.39
C SER A 145 -15.19 9.76 5.92
N ASP A 146 -16.01 9.04 5.16
CA ASP A 146 -17.33 9.53 4.73
C ASP A 146 -18.38 9.33 5.83
N TYR A 147 -18.16 8.29 6.67
CA TYR A 147 -19.08 7.91 7.73
C TYR A 147 -18.35 7.19 8.85
N ILE A 148 -18.69 7.47 10.07
CA ILE A 148 -18.13 6.89 11.29
C ILE A 148 -19.19 6.10 12.02
N VAL A 149 -18.81 4.92 12.51
CA VAL A 149 -19.56 4.13 13.47
C VAL A 149 -18.69 3.93 14.68
N ASP A 150 -19.02 4.55 15.80
CA ASP A 150 -18.30 4.40 17.06
C ASP A 150 -18.96 3.31 17.92
N ILE A 151 -18.13 2.38 18.37
CA ILE A 151 -18.57 1.19 19.11
C ILE A 151 -17.91 1.21 20.50
N GLY A 152 -18.73 1.35 21.51
CA GLY A 152 -18.29 1.39 22.90
C GLY A 152 -19.47 1.35 23.90
N PRO A 153 -19.24 1.71 25.16
CA PRO A 153 -18.05 1.40 25.95
C PRO A 153 -17.96 -0.10 26.26
N LEU A 154 -16.88 -0.56 26.81
CA LEU A 154 -16.61 -1.95 27.19
C LEU A 154 -16.28 -2.86 25.97
N ALA A 155 -15.85 -4.10 26.27
CA ALA A 155 -15.41 -5.08 25.28
C ALA A 155 -16.03 -6.47 25.53
N GLY A 156 -15.97 -7.33 24.52
CA GLY A 156 -16.47 -8.71 24.59
C GLY A 156 -17.98 -8.79 24.81
N ARG A 157 -18.45 -9.65 25.71
CA ARG A 157 -19.89 -9.88 25.96
C ARG A 157 -20.66 -8.68 26.56
N ARG A 158 -19.95 -7.64 27.02
CA ARG A 158 -20.53 -6.45 27.64
C ARG A 158 -20.33 -5.18 26.83
N GLY A 159 -19.76 -5.28 25.65
CA GLY A 159 -19.49 -4.18 24.73
C GLY A 159 -20.12 -4.41 23.37
N GLY A 160 -19.85 -3.50 22.45
CA GLY A 160 -20.33 -3.59 21.07
C GLY A 160 -21.63 -2.83 20.81
N GLU A 161 -22.03 -1.91 21.70
CA GLU A 161 -23.12 -0.98 21.45
C GLU A 161 -22.62 0.15 20.54
N VAL A 162 -23.44 0.52 19.55
CA VAL A 162 -23.17 1.70 18.72
C VAL A 162 -23.52 2.94 19.54
N VAL A 163 -22.49 3.70 19.93
CA VAL A 163 -22.64 4.93 20.73
C VAL A 163 -22.79 6.16 19.83
N PHE A 164 -22.23 6.11 18.64
CA PHE A 164 -22.39 7.15 17.63
C PHE A 164 -22.39 6.55 16.23
N GLN A 165 -23.11 7.19 15.32
CA GLN A 165 -23.01 6.99 13.87
C GLN A 165 -23.33 8.30 13.16
N GLY A 166 -22.52 8.65 12.16
CA GLY A 166 -22.66 9.91 11.40
C GLY A 166 -21.37 10.33 10.73
N THR A 167 -21.30 11.59 10.30
CA THR A 167 -20.08 12.21 9.76
C THR A 167 -19.13 12.63 10.88
N TYR A 168 -17.90 12.98 10.51
CA TYR A 168 -16.91 13.47 11.48
C TYR A 168 -17.36 14.80 12.11
N GLU A 169 -17.97 15.69 11.34
CA GLU A 169 -18.52 16.97 11.82
C GLU A 169 -19.61 16.76 12.87
N GLU A 170 -20.54 15.83 12.61
CA GLU A 170 -21.61 15.49 13.55
C GLU A 170 -21.06 14.83 14.83
N MET A 171 -19.94 14.10 14.73
CA MET A 171 -19.27 13.51 15.89
C MET A 171 -18.66 14.59 16.81
N LEU A 172 -18.09 15.66 16.24
CA LEU A 172 -17.53 16.78 17.02
C LEU A 172 -18.58 17.59 17.77
N GLU A 173 -19.82 17.58 17.33
CA GLU A 173 -20.95 18.28 17.98
C GLU A 173 -21.58 17.47 19.14
N LYS A 174 -21.29 16.17 19.19
CA LYS A 174 -21.76 15.29 20.27
C LYS A 174 -20.70 15.12 21.34
N ASP A 175 -21.16 15.19 22.60
CA ASP A 175 -20.37 14.84 23.79
C ASP A 175 -20.19 13.30 23.80
N THR A 176 -19.35 12.79 22.92
CA THR A 176 -18.95 11.37 22.90
C THR A 176 -17.79 11.23 23.89
N LEU A 177 -17.88 10.25 24.75
CA LEU A 177 -16.92 9.92 25.83
C LEU A 177 -15.46 9.87 25.35
#